data_6b4389dc417cbe35fbe1eae090e17bd3
#
_entry.id   6b4389dc417cbe35fbe1eae090e17bd3
#
_cell.length_a   1.000
_cell.length_b   1.000
_cell.length_c   1.000
_cell.angle_alpha   90.00
_cell.angle_beta   90.00
_cell.angle_gamma   90.00
#
_symmetry.space_group_name_H-M   'P 1'
#
loop_
_entity.id
_entity.type
_entity.pdbx_description
1 polymer ?
#
loop_
_entity_poly.entity_id
_entity_poly.type
_entity_poly.pdbx_seq_one_letter_code
_entity_poly.pdbx_strand_id
1 'polypeptide(L)'
;MVIGIAIGIAITCFLVVPGVRRTVMNNTKAEVLDANNTISSKNQTITSLQSQVDDLTSQITDAKNSEEESANKLESYDKLLTAYETYTTGDIEKAGDALSSVNVDDLSADAKSIYDTINAQVNAEYMAALYKEGYDAYSGKKYDDAVSALSKVVEMDEN
;
A
#
# COMPACT_ATOMS: atom_id res chain seq x y z
N MET A 1 48.39 -62.13 49.00
CA MET A 1 47.31 -61.16 48.94
C MET A 1 47.58 -60.02 47.99
N VAL A 2 48.71 -59.40 47.90
CA VAL A 2 49.09 -58.27 47.07
C VAL A 2 48.96 -58.57 45.55
N ILE A 3 49.34 -59.76 45.10
CA ILE A 3 49.29 -60.14 43.66
C ILE A 3 47.86 -60.25 43.13
N GLY A 4 46.86 -60.70 43.89
CA GLY A 4 45.46 -60.78 43.49
C GLY A 4 44.85 -59.44 43.31
N ILE A 5 45.19 -58.44 44.11
CA ILE A 5 44.72 -57.08 44.02
C ILE A 5 45.24 -56.39 42.74
N ALA A 6 46.52 -56.58 42.42
CA ALA A 6 47.14 -56.01 41.24
C ALA A 6 46.54 -56.61 39.94
N ILE A 7 46.23 -57.90 39.90
CA ILE A 7 45.57 -58.56 38.76
C ILE A 7 44.11 -58.05 38.61
N GLY A 8 43.37 -57.89 39.71
CA GLY A 8 42.04 -57.35 39.71
C GLY A 8 41.93 -55.88 39.13
N ILE A 9 42.89 -55.04 39.55
CA ILE A 9 42.96 -53.64 39.03
C ILE A 9 43.36 -53.64 37.54
N ALA A 10 44.27 -54.52 37.11
CA ALA A 10 44.69 -54.62 35.72
C ALA A 10 43.52 -55.10 34.82
N ILE A 11 42.71 -56.06 35.23
CA ILE A 11 41.53 -56.54 34.51
C ILE A 11 40.46 -55.45 34.43
N THR A 12 40.25 -54.76 35.54
CA THR A 12 39.23 -53.65 35.55
C THR A 12 39.66 -52.50 34.64
N CYS A 13 40.92 -52.09 34.67
CA CYS A 13 41.43 -51.03 33.80
C CYS A 13 41.48 -51.42 32.31
N PHE A 14 41.78 -52.72 32.01
CA PHE A 14 41.96 -53.11 30.60
C PHE A 14 40.68 -53.55 29.91
N LEU A 15 39.66 -54.06 30.62
CA LEU A 15 38.44 -54.58 30.05
C LEU A 15 37.25 -53.70 30.34
N VAL A 16 37.08 -53.14 31.52
CA VAL A 16 35.91 -52.37 31.92
C VAL A 16 36.01 -50.92 31.43
N VAL A 17 37.17 -50.30 31.62
CA VAL A 17 37.32 -48.85 31.20
C VAL A 17 37.16 -48.65 29.70
N PRO A 18 37.71 -49.44 28.77
CA PRO A 18 37.47 -49.30 27.35
C PRO A 18 36.01 -49.57 26.95
N GLY A 19 35.34 -50.53 27.61
CA GLY A 19 33.93 -50.85 27.36
C GLY A 19 33.03 -49.69 27.72
N VAL A 20 33.20 -49.14 28.93
CA VAL A 20 32.43 -47.97 29.39
C VAL A 20 32.70 -46.76 28.49
N ARG A 21 33.95 -46.48 28.13
CA ARG A 21 34.29 -45.41 27.20
C ARG A 21 33.60 -45.53 25.82
N ARG A 22 33.57 -46.76 25.26
CA ARG A 22 32.89 -47.01 23.98
C ARG A 22 31.40 -46.79 24.08
N THR A 23 30.76 -47.24 25.15
CA THR A 23 29.31 -47.05 25.36
C THR A 23 28.96 -45.59 25.54
N VAL A 24 29.68 -44.86 26.37
CA VAL A 24 29.49 -43.41 26.56
C VAL A 24 29.70 -42.67 25.25
N MET A 25 30.81 -42.95 24.54
CA MET A 25 31.09 -42.26 23.27
C MET A 25 30.07 -42.57 22.19
N ASN A 26 29.54 -43.79 22.13
CA ASN A 26 28.46 -44.13 21.17
C ASN A 26 27.14 -43.45 21.53
N ASN A 27 26.77 -43.40 22.82
CA ASN A 27 25.59 -42.71 23.28
C ASN A 27 25.68 -41.19 23.00
N THR A 28 26.79 -40.54 23.33
CA THR A 28 27.02 -39.13 23.04
C THR A 28 26.97 -38.86 21.53
N LYS A 29 27.54 -39.76 20.72
CA LYS A 29 27.46 -39.62 19.25
C LYS A 29 26.05 -39.76 18.73
N ALA A 30 25.23 -40.66 19.27
CA ALA A 30 23.83 -40.82 18.93
C ALA A 30 23.01 -39.56 19.31
N GLU A 31 23.22 -39.04 20.52
CA GLU A 31 22.58 -37.81 21.01
C GLU A 31 22.94 -36.58 20.14
N VAL A 32 24.22 -36.46 19.75
CA VAL A 32 24.67 -35.39 18.85
C VAL A 32 24.04 -35.51 17.46
N LEU A 33 23.90 -36.73 16.92
CA LEU A 33 23.24 -36.97 15.65
C LEU A 33 21.76 -36.60 15.72
N ASP A 34 21.08 -37.00 16.80
CA ASP A 34 19.66 -36.66 17.00
C ASP A 34 19.45 -35.15 17.17
N ALA A 35 20.31 -34.50 17.95
CA ALA A 35 20.32 -33.06 18.10
C ALA A 35 20.54 -32.35 16.75
N ASN A 36 21.49 -32.82 15.92
CA ASN A 36 21.73 -32.25 14.60
C ASN A 36 20.53 -32.44 13.64
N ASN A 37 19.90 -33.61 13.66
CA ASN A 37 18.67 -33.86 12.88
C ASN A 37 17.55 -32.94 13.33
N THR A 38 17.40 -32.75 14.64
CA THR A 38 16.41 -31.82 15.20
C THR A 38 16.68 -30.38 14.79
N ILE A 39 17.94 -29.94 14.85
CA ILE A 39 18.37 -28.62 14.39
C ILE A 39 18.08 -28.45 12.89
N SER A 40 18.42 -29.46 12.08
CA SER A 40 18.14 -29.42 10.64
C SER A 40 16.65 -29.31 10.33
N SER A 41 15.82 -30.08 11.01
CA SER A 41 14.34 -30.01 10.87
C SER A 41 13.80 -28.64 11.30
N LYS A 42 14.27 -28.10 12.42
CA LYS A 42 13.89 -26.76 12.88
C LYS A 42 14.33 -25.68 11.90
N ASN A 43 15.53 -25.78 11.32
CA ASN A 43 16.00 -24.83 10.33
C ASN A 43 15.14 -24.87 9.06
N GLN A 44 14.71 -26.04 8.60
CA GLN A 44 13.77 -26.17 7.49
C GLN A 44 12.41 -25.53 7.81
N THR A 45 11.91 -25.74 9.04
CA THR A 45 10.68 -25.09 9.51
C THR A 45 10.82 -23.58 9.55
N ILE A 46 11.94 -23.05 10.05
CA ILE A 46 12.22 -21.61 10.08
C ILE A 46 12.25 -21.05 8.66
N THR A 47 12.92 -21.72 7.72
CA THR A 47 12.97 -21.27 6.31
C THR A 47 11.56 -21.25 5.68
N SER A 48 10.75 -22.28 5.96
CA SER A 48 9.36 -22.34 5.47
C SER A 48 8.50 -21.24 6.08
N LEU A 49 8.62 -20.99 7.38
CA LEU A 49 7.91 -19.91 8.05
C LEU A 49 8.34 -18.53 7.53
N GLN A 50 9.65 -18.35 7.27
CA GLN A 50 10.16 -17.12 6.69
C GLN A 50 9.53 -16.85 5.32
N SER A 51 9.48 -17.87 4.46
CA SER A 51 8.83 -17.76 3.16
C SER A 51 7.33 -17.42 3.26
N GLN A 52 6.63 -17.99 4.25
CA GLN A 52 5.21 -17.68 4.49
C GLN A 52 5.03 -16.23 4.99
N VAL A 53 5.93 -15.74 5.83
CA VAL A 53 5.92 -14.35 6.29
C VAL A 53 6.16 -13.38 5.13
N ASP A 54 7.11 -13.70 4.25
CA ASP A 54 7.40 -12.88 3.07
C ASP A 54 6.20 -12.82 2.11
N ASP A 55 5.55 -13.97 1.87
CA ASP A 55 4.34 -14.07 1.04
C ASP A 55 3.14 -13.30 1.65
N LEU A 56 2.90 -13.47 2.95
CA LEU A 56 1.86 -12.72 3.65
C LEU A 56 2.13 -11.21 3.65
N THR A 57 3.39 -10.80 3.76
CA THR A 57 3.78 -9.39 3.69
C THR A 57 3.48 -8.80 2.32
N SER A 58 3.76 -9.56 1.26
CA SER A 58 3.39 -9.16 -0.11
C SER A 58 1.87 -9.03 -0.27
N GLN A 59 1.11 -10.03 0.18
CA GLN A 59 -0.36 -10.00 0.11
C GLN A 59 -0.96 -8.80 0.88
N ILE A 60 -0.41 -8.48 2.05
CA ILE A 60 -0.85 -7.30 2.82
C ILE A 60 -0.55 -6.01 2.04
N THR A 61 0.60 -5.93 1.40
CA THR A 61 0.98 -4.76 0.60
C THR A 61 0.03 -4.60 -0.60
N ASP A 62 -0.25 -5.68 -1.32
CA ASP A 62 -1.16 -5.67 -2.46
C ASP A 62 -2.60 -5.30 -2.03
N ALA A 63 -3.06 -5.82 -0.90
CA ALA A 63 -4.37 -5.50 -0.35
C ALA A 63 -4.48 -4.01 0.03
N LYS A 64 -3.44 -3.45 0.65
CA LYS A 64 -3.39 -2.01 0.99
C LYS A 64 -3.42 -1.13 -0.25
N ASN A 65 -2.64 -1.48 -1.28
CA ASN A 65 -2.63 -0.73 -2.54
C ASN A 65 -4.02 -0.76 -3.22
N SER A 66 -4.69 -1.91 -3.19
CA SER A 66 -6.05 -2.06 -3.72
C SER A 66 -7.09 -1.28 -2.92
N GLU A 67 -6.92 -1.20 -1.59
CA GLU A 67 -7.77 -0.39 -0.72
C GLU A 67 -7.60 1.11 -1.02
N GLU A 68 -6.36 1.58 -1.16
CA GLU A 68 -6.04 2.96 -1.50
C GLU A 68 -6.59 3.34 -2.88
N GLU A 69 -6.41 2.48 -3.89
CA GLU A 69 -6.99 2.69 -5.22
C GLU A 69 -8.52 2.78 -5.17
N SER A 70 -9.16 1.94 -4.37
CA SER A 70 -10.62 1.96 -4.19
C SER A 70 -11.11 3.23 -3.50
N ALA A 71 -10.35 3.71 -2.49
CA ALA A 71 -10.65 4.95 -1.79
C ALA A 71 -10.52 6.17 -2.72
N ASN A 72 -9.48 6.24 -3.55
CA ASN A 72 -9.26 7.30 -4.51
C ASN A 72 -10.38 7.35 -5.57
N LYS A 73 -10.81 6.18 -6.05
CA LYS A 73 -11.96 6.08 -6.95
C LYS A 73 -13.23 6.60 -6.30
N LEU A 74 -13.53 6.18 -5.07
CA LEU A 74 -14.70 6.64 -4.34
C LEU A 74 -14.68 8.16 -4.14
N GLU A 75 -13.53 8.73 -3.79
CA GLU A 75 -13.36 10.18 -3.65
C GLU A 75 -13.64 10.91 -4.97
N SER A 76 -13.18 10.39 -6.11
CA SER A 76 -13.43 10.97 -7.42
C SER A 76 -14.91 10.94 -7.80
N TYR A 77 -15.63 9.85 -7.46
CA TYR A 77 -17.08 9.78 -7.65
C TYR A 77 -17.85 10.73 -6.73
N ASP A 78 -17.43 10.90 -5.48
CA ASP A 78 -18.06 11.84 -4.53
C ASP A 78 -17.91 13.30 -5.00
N LYS A 79 -16.72 13.66 -5.50
CA LYS A 79 -16.47 14.96 -6.12
C LYS A 79 -17.33 15.18 -7.37
N LEU A 80 -17.47 14.18 -8.24
CA LEU A 80 -18.33 14.25 -9.40
C LEU A 80 -19.81 14.43 -9.01
N LEU A 81 -20.26 13.72 -7.97
CA LEU A 81 -21.61 13.89 -7.43
C LEU A 81 -21.82 15.30 -6.87
N THR A 82 -20.86 15.81 -6.12
CA THR A 82 -20.86 17.17 -5.57
C THR A 82 -20.95 18.20 -6.71
N ALA A 83 -20.19 18.00 -7.79
CA ALA A 83 -20.25 18.85 -8.96
C ALA A 83 -21.64 18.85 -9.62
N TYR A 84 -22.24 17.67 -9.76
CA TYR A 84 -23.59 17.54 -10.30
C TYR A 84 -24.64 18.22 -9.41
N GLU A 85 -24.58 18.02 -8.11
CA GLU A 85 -25.51 18.64 -7.15
C GLU A 85 -25.39 20.16 -7.15
N THR A 86 -24.19 20.71 -7.11
CA THR A 86 -23.95 22.15 -7.13
C THR A 86 -24.35 22.77 -8.45
N TYR A 87 -24.11 22.07 -9.57
CA TYR A 87 -24.58 22.49 -10.88
C TYR A 87 -26.11 22.56 -10.94
N THR A 88 -26.81 21.51 -10.47
CA THR A 88 -28.30 21.49 -10.49
C THR A 88 -28.94 22.54 -9.57
N THR A 89 -28.24 22.97 -8.54
CA THR A 89 -28.68 24.07 -7.66
C THR A 89 -28.32 25.46 -8.21
N GLY A 90 -27.58 25.54 -9.31
CA GLY A 90 -27.19 26.79 -9.97
C GLY A 90 -25.94 27.45 -9.39
N ASP A 91 -25.15 26.74 -8.54
CA ASP A 91 -23.88 27.24 -8.02
C ASP A 91 -22.74 26.80 -8.96
N ILE A 92 -22.61 27.51 -10.07
CA ILE A 92 -21.69 27.18 -11.16
C ILE A 92 -20.23 27.24 -10.73
N GLU A 93 -19.87 28.19 -9.87
CA GLU A 93 -18.49 28.34 -9.37
C GLU A 93 -18.08 27.11 -8.55
N LYS A 94 -18.93 26.70 -7.59
CA LYS A 94 -18.63 25.48 -6.81
C LYS A 94 -18.68 24.21 -7.66
N ALA A 95 -19.54 24.15 -8.66
CA ALA A 95 -19.55 23.02 -9.59
C ALA A 95 -18.24 22.92 -10.37
N GLY A 96 -17.68 24.04 -10.83
CA GLY A 96 -16.39 24.12 -11.48
C GLY A 96 -15.24 23.69 -10.55
N ASP A 97 -15.23 24.19 -9.32
CA ASP A 97 -14.24 23.81 -8.31
C ASP A 97 -14.27 22.29 -8.00
N ALA A 98 -15.47 21.74 -7.86
CA ALA A 98 -15.64 20.30 -7.63
C ALA A 98 -15.14 19.48 -8.83
N LEU A 99 -15.50 19.87 -10.07
CA LEU A 99 -15.03 19.21 -11.29
C LEU A 99 -13.51 19.25 -11.44
N SER A 100 -12.89 20.40 -11.16
CA SER A 100 -11.43 20.55 -11.24
C SER A 100 -10.66 19.63 -10.29
N SER A 101 -11.31 19.16 -9.23
CA SER A 101 -10.73 18.27 -8.23
C SER A 101 -11.00 16.78 -8.50
N VAL A 102 -11.80 16.44 -9.53
CA VAL A 102 -12.07 15.05 -9.93
C VAL A 102 -10.85 14.46 -10.65
N ASN A 103 -10.37 13.31 -10.18
CA ASN A 103 -9.44 12.53 -10.98
C ASN A 103 -10.19 11.70 -12.02
N VAL A 104 -10.18 12.15 -13.26
CA VAL A 104 -10.94 11.53 -14.37
C VAL A 104 -10.47 10.10 -14.65
N ASP A 105 -9.21 9.76 -14.34
CA ASP A 105 -8.68 8.42 -14.57
C ASP A 105 -9.29 7.37 -13.64
N ASP A 106 -9.80 7.78 -12.50
CA ASP A 106 -10.49 6.92 -11.53
C ASP A 106 -11.94 6.61 -11.92
N LEU A 107 -12.50 7.34 -12.90
CA LEU A 107 -13.88 7.19 -13.32
C LEU A 107 -14.08 6.05 -14.34
N SER A 108 -15.24 5.38 -14.26
CA SER A 108 -15.69 4.48 -15.34
C SER A 108 -15.98 5.24 -16.63
N ALA A 109 -16.07 4.54 -17.76
CA ALA A 109 -16.41 5.15 -19.05
C ALA A 109 -17.74 5.92 -19.01
N ASP A 110 -18.73 5.38 -18.33
CA ASP A 110 -20.05 6.05 -18.19
C ASP A 110 -19.93 7.31 -17.31
N ALA A 111 -19.17 7.23 -16.20
CA ALA A 111 -18.95 8.38 -15.32
C ALA A 111 -18.11 9.48 -16.01
N LYS A 112 -17.13 9.10 -16.85
CA LYS A 112 -16.39 10.05 -17.69
C LYS A 112 -17.32 10.79 -18.65
N SER A 113 -18.27 10.11 -19.29
CA SER A 113 -19.25 10.74 -20.16
C SER A 113 -20.15 11.73 -19.42
N ILE A 114 -20.52 11.42 -18.18
CA ILE A 114 -21.27 12.33 -17.31
C ILE A 114 -20.40 13.54 -16.93
N TYR A 115 -19.15 13.30 -16.52
CA TYR A 115 -18.17 14.34 -16.22
C TYR A 115 -18.02 15.30 -17.41
N ASP A 116 -17.76 14.78 -18.61
CA ASP A 116 -17.56 15.58 -19.82
C ASP A 116 -18.79 16.44 -20.14
N THR A 117 -19.99 15.87 -19.96
CA THR A 117 -21.26 16.59 -20.20
C THR A 117 -21.42 17.75 -19.22
N ILE A 118 -21.21 17.51 -17.93
CA ILE A 118 -21.34 18.54 -16.89
C ILE A 118 -20.23 19.57 -17.04
N ASN A 119 -19.01 19.15 -17.29
CA ASN A 119 -17.84 20.02 -17.44
C ASN A 119 -18.03 20.99 -18.60
N ALA A 120 -18.53 20.50 -19.75
CA ALA A 120 -18.83 21.37 -20.89
C ALA A 120 -19.89 22.42 -20.57
N GLN A 121 -20.95 22.06 -19.83
CA GLN A 121 -22.03 22.98 -19.45
C GLN A 121 -21.56 23.99 -18.40
N VAL A 122 -20.89 23.52 -17.34
CA VAL A 122 -20.31 24.35 -16.27
C VAL A 122 -19.32 25.36 -16.84
N ASN A 123 -18.39 24.90 -17.69
CA ASN A 123 -17.40 25.78 -18.31
C ASN A 123 -18.06 26.86 -19.15
N ALA A 124 -19.06 26.52 -19.98
CA ALA A 124 -19.75 27.48 -20.80
C ALA A 124 -20.50 28.55 -19.97
N GLU A 125 -21.19 28.14 -18.91
CA GLU A 125 -21.92 29.05 -18.02
C GLU A 125 -20.95 29.89 -17.16
N TYR A 126 -19.86 29.29 -16.67
CA TYR A 126 -18.84 29.98 -15.88
C TYR A 126 -18.08 31.02 -16.70
N MET A 127 -17.69 30.68 -17.92
CA MET A 127 -17.10 31.64 -18.86
C MET A 127 -18.06 32.83 -19.15
N ALA A 128 -19.35 32.56 -19.36
CA ALA A 128 -20.34 33.61 -19.59
C ALA A 128 -20.51 34.50 -18.35
N ALA A 129 -20.49 33.92 -17.14
CA ALA A 129 -20.57 34.68 -15.89
C ALA A 129 -19.33 35.56 -15.68
N LEU A 130 -18.13 35.01 -15.87
CA LEU A 130 -16.86 35.74 -15.77
C LEU A 130 -16.75 36.85 -16.79
N TYR A 131 -17.18 36.60 -18.04
CA TYR A 131 -17.22 37.64 -19.07
C TYR A 131 -18.14 38.80 -18.68
N LYS A 132 -19.34 38.47 -18.18
CA LYS A 132 -20.28 39.48 -17.68
C LYS A 132 -19.73 40.28 -16.51
N GLU A 133 -19.12 39.60 -15.52
CA GLU A 133 -18.48 40.24 -14.37
C GLU A 133 -17.35 41.19 -14.81
N GLY A 134 -16.46 40.72 -15.69
CA GLY A 134 -15.39 41.54 -16.23
C GLY A 134 -15.88 42.74 -17.02
N TYR A 135 -16.95 42.59 -17.82
CA TYR A 135 -17.56 43.70 -18.55
C TYR A 135 -18.23 44.72 -17.61
N ASP A 136 -18.97 44.27 -16.61
CA ASP A 136 -19.61 45.11 -15.60
C ASP A 136 -18.55 45.88 -14.78
N ALA A 137 -17.46 45.20 -14.39
CA ALA A 137 -16.32 45.82 -13.68
C ALA A 137 -15.64 46.90 -14.57
N TYR A 138 -15.41 46.60 -15.84
CA TYR A 138 -14.82 47.55 -16.79
C TYR A 138 -15.72 48.79 -16.95
N SER A 139 -17.02 48.56 -17.13
CA SER A 139 -17.99 49.64 -17.25
C SER A 139 -18.09 50.50 -15.98
N GLY A 140 -17.88 49.89 -14.83
CA GLY A 140 -17.79 50.53 -13.51
C GLY A 140 -16.45 51.18 -13.21
N LYS A 141 -15.47 51.15 -14.17
CA LYS A 141 -14.12 51.65 -14.04
C LYS A 141 -13.28 50.94 -12.96
N LYS A 142 -13.64 49.71 -12.61
CA LYS A 142 -12.90 48.82 -11.72
C LYS A 142 -11.96 47.95 -12.57
N TYR A 143 -10.91 48.56 -13.08
CA TYR A 143 -10.06 47.94 -14.10
C TYR A 143 -9.32 46.70 -13.61
N ASP A 144 -8.89 46.65 -12.33
CA ASP A 144 -8.20 45.50 -11.76
C ASP A 144 -9.14 44.28 -11.65
N ASP A 145 -10.38 44.48 -11.23
CA ASP A 145 -11.42 43.45 -11.16
C ASP A 145 -11.76 42.94 -12.58
N ALA A 146 -11.88 43.87 -13.55
CA ALA A 146 -12.12 43.52 -14.93
C ALA A 146 -11.01 42.65 -15.53
N VAL A 147 -9.74 43.01 -15.30
CA VAL A 147 -8.58 42.23 -15.76
C VAL A 147 -8.59 40.84 -15.11
N SER A 148 -8.85 40.76 -13.81
CA SER A 148 -8.89 39.49 -13.09
C SER A 148 -9.95 38.53 -13.67
N ALA A 149 -11.18 39.00 -13.88
CA ALA A 149 -12.26 38.18 -14.42
C ALA A 149 -12.02 37.78 -15.89
N LEU A 150 -11.61 38.71 -16.75
CA LEU A 150 -11.40 38.45 -18.18
C LEU A 150 -10.15 37.59 -18.44
N SER A 151 -9.11 37.67 -17.61
CA SER A 151 -7.94 36.77 -17.72
C SER A 151 -8.32 35.31 -17.48
N LYS A 152 -9.23 35.04 -16.54
CA LYS A 152 -9.74 33.67 -16.30
C LYS A 152 -10.49 33.13 -17.51
N VAL A 153 -11.29 33.98 -18.20
CA VAL A 153 -11.99 33.58 -19.44
C VAL A 153 -10.99 33.15 -20.52
N VAL A 154 -9.91 33.90 -20.70
CA VAL A 154 -8.87 33.57 -21.69
C VAL A 154 -8.16 32.25 -21.32
N GLU A 155 -7.83 32.05 -20.06
CA GLU A 155 -7.19 30.82 -19.58
C GLU A 155 -8.10 29.58 -19.80
N MET A 156 -9.41 29.72 -19.69
CA MET A 156 -10.36 28.63 -19.92
C MET A 156 -10.59 28.33 -21.40
N ASP A 157 -10.46 29.32 -22.30
CA ASP A 157 -10.65 29.14 -23.75
C ASP A 157 -9.43 28.50 -24.43
N GLU A 158 -8.26 28.55 -23.78
CA GLU A 158 -7.00 27.98 -24.32
C GLU A 158 -6.82 26.47 -24.00
N ASN A 159 -7.68 25.85 -23.16
CA ASN A 159 -7.61 24.45 -22.76
C ASN A 159 -8.77 23.64 -23.32
#